data_0f92e3018fab27a8dec9aa5740595774
#
_entry.id   0f92e3018fab27a8dec9aa5740595774
#
_cell.length_a   1.000
_cell.length_b   1.000
_cell.length_c   1.000
_cell.angle_alpha   90.00
_cell.angle_beta   90.00
_cell.angle_gamma   90.00
#
_symmetry.space_group_name_H-M   'P 1'
#
loop_
_entity.id
_entity.type
_entity.pdbx_description
1 polymer ?
#
loop_
_entity_poly.entity_id
_entity_poly.type
_entity_poly.pdbx_seq_one_letter_code
_entity_poly.pdbx_strand_id
1 'polypeptide(L)'
;LTHQSFFHIINYEKLINTRVTAELIKNQYDMVVLDESSRIKNHQAKRTKAIIKTFRDVKYKYIMSGTPVTQGPIDIYSQYEFLNPAYLGFKNYYAFRGYHCEMGGYGNYQITGYRDIETLKRKIAAHSIQLKKEDCLDLPEKIYERRILEMTPEIMTQYKCMKDELYAEIGNDEALTASIVLTKIIRLQQITSGAYVEKNPKLDELVEIIQEDTSRQVIVWCRFIPSIKVIEKKMQELNIQYSVLHGEIDDRQGQINRFQAGETRVFIGQIQTGGVGVNITAGNIVVYFENTFSLEDRLQSEARAHRYGQRRNVTYIDIVYKGTIDMIVYEAIKNKQDLAKTLVSCFKGAKL
;
A
#
# COMPACT_ATOMS: atom_id res chain seq x y z
N LEU A 1 -6.80 -30.12 -6.06
CA LEU A 1 -8.23 -29.82 -5.95
C LEU A 1 -9.05 -31.12 -6.07
N THR A 2 -9.04 -31.91 -4.99
CA THR A 2 -9.67 -33.24 -4.98
C THR A 2 -11.07 -33.26 -4.37
N HIS A 3 -11.67 -32.10 -4.10
CA HIS A 3 -12.98 -32.03 -3.45
C HIS A 3 -14.04 -31.42 -4.35
N GLN A 4 -15.21 -32.02 -4.35
CA GLN A 4 -16.48 -31.50 -4.89
C GLN A 4 -16.95 -30.29 -4.02
N SER A 5 -16.11 -29.27 -3.89
CA SER A 5 -16.45 -28.04 -3.18
C SER A 5 -17.17 -27.11 -4.15
N PHE A 6 -18.25 -26.49 -3.68
CA PHE A 6 -18.99 -25.50 -4.46
C PHE A 6 -18.17 -24.23 -4.71
N PHE A 7 -17.30 -23.87 -3.75
CA PHE A 7 -16.39 -22.74 -3.85
C PHE A 7 -14.93 -23.15 -3.79
N HIS A 8 -14.10 -22.60 -4.68
CA HIS A 8 -12.65 -22.72 -4.65
C HIS A 8 -12.03 -21.35 -4.41
N ILE A 9 -11.28 -21.20 -3.34
CA ILE A 9 -10.56 -19.96 -3.00
C ILE A 9 -9.09 -20.17 -3.28
N ILE A 10 -8.51 -19.29 -4.13
CA ILE A 10 -7.14 -19.40 -4.59
C ILE A 10 -6.49 -18.01 -4.55
N ASN A 11 -5.26 -17.92 -4.04
CA ASN A 11 -4.50 -16.68 -4.10
C ASN A 11 -3.90 -16.45 -5.50
N TYR A 12 -3.71 -15.20 -5.85
CA TYR A 12 -3.23 -14.76 -7.17
C TYR A 12 -1.87 -15.35 -7.55
N GLU A 13 -0.98 -15.55 -6.60
CA GLU A 13 0.38 -16.06 -6.81
C GLU A 13 0.38 -17.52 -7.28
N LYS A 14 -0.56 -18.34 -6.81
CA LYS A 14 -0.69 -19.73 -7.27
C LYS A 14 -1.12 -19.85 -8.74
N LEU A 15 -1.77 -18.82 -9.29
CA LEU A 15 -2.21 -18.81 -10.68
C LEU A 15 -1.08 -18.62 -11.71
N ILE A 16 0.16 -18.38 -11.26
CA ILE A 16 1.35 -18.42 -12.11
C ILE A 16 1.78 -19.88 -12.41
N ASN A 17 1.39 -20.82 -11.54
CA ASN A 17 1.73 -22.24 -11.71
C ASN A 17 0.86 -22.88 -12.80
N THR A 18 1.49 -23.36 -13.84
CA THR A 18 0.82 -23.93 -15.01
C THR A 18 0.01 -25.19 -14.71
N ARG A 19 0.40 -25.99 -13.70
CA ARG A 19 -0.37 -27.18 -13.27
C ARG A 19 -1.68 -26.77 -12.62
N VAL A 20 -1.64 -25.75 -11.76
CA VAL A 20 -2.83 -25.20 -11.10
C VAL A 20 -3.80 -24.61 -12.13
N THR A 21 -3.31 -23.81 -13.07
CA THR A 21 -4.16 -23.21 -14.10
C THR A 21 -4.76 -24.26 -15.04
N ALA A 22 -4.03 -25.31 -15.41
CA ALA A 22 -4.53 -26.40 -16.22
C ALA A 22 -5.67 -27.17 -15.50
N GLU A 23 -5.55 -27.36 -14.19
CA GLU A 23 -6.58 -27.99 -13.38
C GLU A 23 -7.83 -27.11 -13.25
N LEU A 24 -7.64 -25.81 -13.06
CA LEU A 24 -8.75 -24.84 -13.00
C LEU A 24 -9.54 -24.78 -14.31
N ILE A 25 -8.87 -24.85 -15.46
CA ILE A 25 -9.54 -24.87 -16.77
C ILE A 25 -10.42 -26.14 -16.91
N LYS A 26 -9.97 -27.28 -16.39
CA LYS A 26 -10.73 -28.53 -16.43
C LYS A 26 -12.02 -28.50 -15.60
N ASN A 27 -12.03 -27.71 -14.51
CA ASN A 27 -13.16 -27.67 -13.57
C ASN A 27 -14.37 -26.89 -14.09
N GLN A 28 -14.30 -26.21 -15.21
CA GLN A 28 -15.42 -25.53 -15.90
C GLN A 28 -16.29 -24.68 -14.94
N TYR A 29 -15.69 -23.66 -14.34
CA TYR A 29 -16.41 -22.76 -13.44
C TYR A 29 -17.46 -21.94 -14.17
N ASP A 30 -18.63 -21.79 -13.56
CA ASP A 30 -19.67 -20.86 -14.06
C ASP A 30 -19.35 -19.41 -13.76
N MET A 31 -18.69 -19.16 -12.61
CA MET A 31 -18.41 -17.83 -12.11
C MET A 31 -17.00 -17.71 -11.55
N VAL A 32 -16.36 -16.58 -11.80
CA VAL A 32 -15.10 -16.16 -11.18
C VAL A 32 -15.22 -14.77 -10.62
N VAL A 33 -14.79 -14.61 -9.37
CA VAL A 33 -14.72 -13.32 -8.68
C VAL A 33 -13.28 -13.03 -8.33
N LEU A 34 -12.76 -11.88 -8.75
CA LEU A 34 -11.44 -11.39 -8.36
C LEU A 34 -11.59 -10.34 -7.26
N ASP A 35 -11.24 -10.72 -6.03
CA ASP A 35 -11.14 -9.76 -4.93
C ASP A 35 -9.82 -9.00 -5.01
N GLU A 36 -9.82 -7.71 -4.69
CA GLU A 36 -8.68 -6.80 -4.87
C GLU A 36 -8.09 -6.86 -6.29
N SER A 37 -8.95 -6.61 -7.29
CA SER A 37 -8.59 -6.71 -8.73
C SER A 37 -7.49 -5.73 -9.16
N SER A 38 -7.16 -4.72 -8.37
CA SER A 38 -5.95 -3.90 -8.54
C SER A 38 -4.67 -4.72 -8.70
N ARG A 39 -4.64 -5.96 -8.18
CA ARG A 39 -3.53 -6.91 -8.33
C ARG A 39 -3.28 -7.36 -9.77
N ILE A 40 -4.25 -7.21 -10.67
CA ILE A 40 -4.10 -7.50 -12.11
C ILE A 40 -3.99 -6.26 -12.98
N LYS A 41 -3.78 -5.06 -12.42
CA LYS A 41 -3.66 -3.79 -13.16
C LYS A 41 -2.52 -3.76 -14.19
N ASN A 42 -1.42 -4.47 -13.93
CA ASN A 42 -0.28 -4.53 -14.85
C ASN A 42 -0.52 -5.62 -15.92
N HIS A 43 -0.81 -5.20 -17.15
CA HIS A 43 -1.07 -6.07 -18.30
C HIS A 43 0.11 -6.98 -18.68
N GLN A 44 1.34 -6.61 -18.33
CA GLN A 44 2.55 -7.40 -18.62
C GLN A 44 2.86 -8.47 -17.58
N ALA A 45 2.29 -8.34 -16.38
CA ALA A 45 2.56 -9.26 -15.29
C ALA A 45 2.13 -10.70 -15.64
N LYS A 46 3.00 -11.67 -15.35
CA LYS A 46 2.73 -13.10 -15.61
C LYS A 46 1.40 -13.54 -15.01
N ARG A 47 1.08 -13.12 -13.78
CA ARG A 47 -0.20 -13.45 -13.13
C ARG A 47 -1.40 -12.89 -13.87
N THR A 48 -1.35 -11.63 -14.34
CA THR A 48 -2.44 -11.00 -15.10
C THR A 48 -2.74 -11.78 -16.37
N LYS A 49 -1.70 -12.11 -17.14
CA LYS A 49 -1.83 -12.91 -18.37
C LYS A 49 -2.38 -14.32 -18.07
N ALA A 50 -1.89 -14.96 -17.01
CA ALA A 50 -2.34 -16.27 -16.60
C ALA A 50 -3.82 -16.26 -16.23
N ILE A 51 -4.28 -15.28 -15.42
CA ILE A 51 -5.66 -15.16 -14.99
C ILE A 51 -6.60 -14.90 -16.16
N ILE A 52 -6.29 -13.94 -17.02
CA ILE A 52 -7.11 -13.63 -18.20
C ILE A 52 -7.21 -14.84 -19.10
N LYS A 53 -6.12 -15.58 -19.33
CA LYS A 53 -6.10 -16.79 -20.14
C LYS A 53 -6.91 -17.93 -19.52
N THR A 54 -6.72 -18.18 -18.22
CA THR A 54 -7.34 -19.31 -17.49
C THR A 54 -8.86 -19.19 -17.45
N PHE A 55 -9.36 -17.98 -17.25
CA PHE A 55 -10.78 -17.73 -17.05
C PHE A 55 -11.45 -17.03 -18.24
N ARG A 56 -10.84 -17.12 -19.44
CA ARG A 56 -11.35 -16.46 -20.65
C ARG A 56 -12.81 -16.82 -20.93
N ASP A 57 -13.13 -18.10 -20.88
CA ASP A 57 -14.41 -18.66 -21.33
C ASP A 57 -15.44 -18.80 -20.20
N VAL A 58 -15.10 -18.33 -18.98
CA VAL A 58 -16.04 -18.33 -17.86
C VAL A 58 -17.16 -17.33 -18.13
N LYS A 59 -18.41 -17.77 -17.93
CA LYS A 59 -19.61 -17.01 -18.28
C LYS A 59 -19.81 -15.78 -17.41
N TYR A 60 -19.67 -15.92 -16.09
CA TYR A 60 -19.89 -14.84 -15.13
C TYR A 60 -18.56 -14.41 -14.50
N LYS A 61 -18.19 -13.17 -14.70
CA LYS A 61 -16.94 -12.60 -14.19
C LYS A 61 -17.22 -11.34 -13.42
N TYR A 62 -16.67 -11.27 -12.21
CA TYR A 62 -16.76 -10.11 -11.36
C TYR A 62 -15.38 -9.69 -10.86
N ILE A 63 -15.20 -8.40 -10.69
CA ILE A 63 -14.04 -7.85 -10.02
C ILE A 63 -14.51 -6.97 -8.87
N MET A 64 -13.78 -7.02 -7.77
CA MET A 64 -14.02 -6.16 -6.61
C MET A 64 -12.71 -5.44 -6.26
N SER A 65 -12.80 -4.15 -5.98
CA SER A 65 -11.66 -3.38 -5.49
C SER A 65 -12.14 -2.10 -4.81
N GLY A 66 -11.52 -1.75 -3.70
CA GLY A 66 -11.71 -0.43 -3.09
C GLY A 66 -10.95 0.68 -3.82
N THR A 67 -9.92 0.31 -4.60
CA THR A 67 -9.02 1.24 -5.31
C THR A 67 -8.66 0.70 -6.70
N PRO A 68 -9.61 0.65 -7.66
CA PRO A 68 -9.37 0.06 -8.99
C PRO A 68 -8.33 0.85 -9.80
N VAL A 69 -8.17 2.13 -9.51
CA VAL A 69 -7.20 3.04 -10.13
C VAL A 69 -6.28 3.59 -9.04
N THR A 70 -5.00 3.25 -9.09
CA THR A 70 -4.01 3.64 -8.08
C THR A 70 -2.93 4.56 -8.62
N GLN A 71 -2.50 4.36 -9.87
CA GLN A 71 -1.46 5.16 -10.51
C GLN A 71 -2.00 6.03 -11.64
N GLY A 72 -3.10 5.62 -12.25
CA GLY A 72 -3.75 6.37 -13.30
C GLY A 72 -4.78 5.54 -14.06
N PRO A 73 -5.56 6.17 -14.96
CA PRO A 73 -6.65 5.51 -15.70
C PRO A 73 -6.23 4.25 -16.47
N ILE A 74 -4.93 4.09 -16.75
CA ILE A 74 -4.38 2.93 -17.44
C ILE A 74 -4.49 1.62 -16.63
N ASP A 75 -4.59 1.72 -15.30
CA ASP A 75 -4.74 0.58 -14.39
C ASP A 75 -6.03 -0.20 -14.65
N ILE A 76 -7.01 0.43 -15.28
CA ILE A 76 -8.32 -0.15 -15.55
C ILE A 76 -8.30 -1.16 -16.70
N TYR A 77 -7.36 -1.03 -17.64
CA TYR A 77 -7.36 -1.80 -18.87
C TYR A 77 -7.43 -3.32 -18.63
N SER A 78 -6.48 -3.87 -17.88
CA SER A 78 -6.41 -5.33 -17.67
C SER A 78 -7.55 -5.86 -16.81
N GLN A 79 -8.09 -5.04 -15.93
CA GLN A 79 -9.24 -5.40 -15.10
C GLN A 79 -10.48 -5.56 -15.98
N TYR A 80 -10.68 -4.66 -16.95
CA TYR A 80 -11.79 -4.74 -17.89
C TYR A 80 -11.56 -5.75 -19.01
N GLU A 81 -10.30 -5.98 -19.41
CA GLU A 81 -9.93 -7.08 -20.30
C GLU A 81 -10.31 -8.45 -19.71
N PHE A 82 -10.15 -8.61 -18.40
CA PHE A 82 -10.60 -9.81 -17.69
C PHE A 82 -12.14 -9.94 -17.74
N LEU A 83 -12.89 -8.86 -17.48
CA LEU A 83 -14.35 -8.88 -17.50
C LEU A 83 -14.86 -9.18 -18.91
N ASN A 84 -14.60 -8.29 -19.83
CA ASN A 84 -14.92 -8.41 -21.24
C ASN A 84 -14.13 -7.36 -22.05
N PRO A 85 -13.27 -7.80 -22.99
CA PRO A 85 -12.48 -6.88 -23.82
C PRO A 85 -13.32 -5.84 -24.59
N ALA A 86 -14.58 -6.16 -24.91
CA ALA A 86 -15.46 -5.28 -25.65
C ALA A 86 -15.92 -4.04 -24.84
N TYR A 87 -15.92 -4.09 -23.52
CA TYR A 87 -16.43 -3.00 -22.68
C TYR A 87 -15.67 -1.67 -22.87
N LEU A 88 -14.35 -1.73 -23.02
CA LEU A 88 -13.56 -0.53 -23.31
C LEU A 88 -13.51 -0.18 -24.79
N GLY A 89 -13.76 -1.15 -25.69
CA GLY A 89 -13.79 -0.95 -27.14
C GLY A 89 -12.43 -0.76 -27.80
N PHE A 90 -11.36 -1.32 -27.21
CA PHE A 90 -10.01 -1.27 -27.78
C PHE A 90 -9.49 -2.66 -28.09
N LYS A 91 -8.81 -2.80 -29.25
CA LYS A 91 -8.26 -4.08 -29.72
C LYS A 91 -7.19 -4.66 -28.76
N ASN A 92 -6.41 -3.80 -28.12
CA ASN A 92 -5.34 -4.19 -27.22
C ASN A 92 -4.92 -3.02 -26.30
N TYR A 93 -4.07 -3.32 -25.33
CA TYR A 93 -3.52 -2.35 -24.38
C TYR A 93 -2.85 -1.14 -25.07
N TYR A 94 -2.09 -1.36 -26.14
CA TYR A 94 -1.36 -0.26 -26.78
C TYR A 94 -2.28 0.72 -27.49
N ALA A 95 -3.38 0.22 -28.08
CA ALA A 95 -4.42 1.06 -28.66
C ALA A 95 -5.15 1.88 -27.59
N PHE A 96 -5.48 1.26 -26.44
CA PHE A 96 -6.04 1.93 -25.29
C PHE A 96 -5.10 3.01 -24.74
N ARG A 97 -3.81 2.67 -24.53
CA ARG A 97 -2.80 3.60 -24.06
C ARG A 97 -2.60 4.76 -25.04
N GLY A 98 -2.48 4.48 -26.33
CA GLY A 98 -2.27 5.51 -27.36
C GLY A 98 -3.45 6.50 -27.45
N TYR A 99 -4.67 6.04 -27.15
CA TYR A 99 -5.86 6.90 -27.15
C TYR A 99 -5.98 7.73 -25.86
N HIS A 100 -5.82 7.12 -24.68
CA HIS A 100 -6.08 7.76 -23.40
C HIS A 100 -4.86 8.39 -22.73
N CYS A 101 -3.62 8.11 -23.20
CA CYS A 101 -2.41 8.65 -22.59
C CYS A 101 -1.69 9.64 -23.50
N GLU A 102 -1.22 10.72 -22.91
CA GLU A 102 -0.23 11.60 -23.51
C GLU A 102 1.16 11.07 -23.19
N MET A 103 1.95 10.88 -24.24
CA MET A 103 3.29 10.34 -24.11
C MET A 103 4.30 11.47 -24.23
N GLY A 104 5.36 11.43 -23.44
CA GLY A 104 6.42 12.43 -23.42
C GLY A 104 7.67 11.93 -22.72
N GLY A 105 8.57 12.85 -22.33
CA GLY A 105 9.85 12.53 -21.74
C GLY A 105 10.86 11.97 -22.74
N TYR A 106 12.01 11.51 -22.26
CA TYR A 106 13.06 10.95 -23.10
C TYR A 106 12.52 9.73 -23.87
N GLY A 107 12.64 9.76 -25.20
CA GLY A 107 12.17 8.68 -26.08
C GLY A 107 10.65 8.51 -26.17
N ASN A 108 9.82 9.42 -25.63
CA ASN A 108 8.35 9.32 -25.61
C ASN A 108 7.79 8.07 -24.89
N TYR A 109 8.49 7.56 -23.91
CA TYR A 109 8.05 6.37 -23.17
C TYR A 109 7.25 6.67 -21.88
N GLN A 110 7.27 7.92 -21.42
CA GLN A 110 6.62 8.32 -20.17
C GLN A 110 5.20 8.84 -20.42
N ILE A 111 4.26 8.45 -19.56
CA ILE A 111 2.92 9.04 -19.57
C ILE A 111 3.03 10.38 -18.83
N THR A 112 2.76 11.48 -19.55
CA THR A 112 2.80 12.86 -19.04
C THR A 112 1.43 13.41 -18.76
N GLY A 113 0.40 12.82 -19.36
CA GLY A 113 -0.99 13.25 -19.19
C GLY A 113 -1.98 12.19 -19.65
N TYR A 114 -3.26 12.52 -19.51
CA TYR A 114 -4.36 11.65 -19.90
C TYR A 114 -5.39 12.43 -20.72
N ARG A 115 -6.01 11.75 -21.68
CA ARG A 115 -7.03 12.30 -22.59
C ARG A 115 -8.34 11.54 -22.47
N ASP A 116 -9.44 12.22 -22.79
CA ASP A 116 -10.79 11.65 -22.89
C ASP A 116 -11.23 10.80 -21.68
N ILE A 117 -10.90 11.32 -20.49
CA ILE A 117 -11.17 10.63 -19.23
C ILE A 117 -12.68 10.51 -18.96
N GLU A 118 -13.46 11.48 -19.38
CA GLU A 118 -14.92 11.48 -19.16
C GLU A 118 -15.60 10.35 -19.96
N THR A 119 -15.16 10.08 -21.18
CA THR A 119 -15.66 8.93 -21.96
C THR A 119 -15.26 7.61 -21.31
N LEU A 120 -14.01 7.52 -20.78
CA LEU A 120 -13.58 6.34 -20.04
C LEU A 120 -14.43 6.12 -18.79
N LYS A 121 -14.68 7.16 -18.00
CA LYS A 121 -15.55 7.10 -16.81
C LYS A 121 -16.95 6.60 -17.16
N ARG A 122 -17.55 7.09 -18.26
CA ARG A 122 -18.89 6.63 -18.70
C ARG A 122 -18.88 5.14 -19.07
N LYS A 123 -17.86 4.66 -19.78
CA LYS A 123 -17.71 3.23 -20.10
C LYS A 123 -17.57 2.37 -18.85
N ILE A 124 -16.80 2.83 -17.87
CA ILE A 124 -16.62 2.15 -16.58
C ILE A 124 -17.96 2.11 -15.83
N ALA A 125 -18.64 3.25 -15.70
CA ALA A 125 -19.90 3.36 -14.97
C ALA A 125 -21.01 2.48 -15.54
N ALA A 126 -21.02 2.24 -16.85
CA ALA A 126 -22.02 1.36 -17.50
C ALA A 126 -21.90 -0.12 -17.04
N HIS A 127 -20.76 -0.52 -16.49
CA HIS A 127 -20.47 -1.91 -16.11
C HIS A 127 -19.96 -2.03 -14.67
N SER A 128 -20.23 -1.03 -13.83
CA SER A 128 -19.77 -1.03 -12.42
C SER A 128 -20.84 -0.47 -11.48
N ILE A 129 -20.78 -0.96 -10.25
CA ILE A 129 -21.52 -0.40 -9.11
C ILE A 129 -20.48 0.17 -8.16
N GLN A 130 -20.60 1.44 -7.81
CA GLN A 130 -19.74 2.09 -6.84
C GLN A 130 -20.54 2.41 -5.58
N LEU A 131 -20.05 1.89 -4.44
CA LEU A 131 -20.58 2.21 -3.12
C LEU A 131 -19.49 2.97 -2.36
N LYS A 132 -19.79 4.17 -1.94
CA LYS A 132 -18.91 4.94 -1.07
C LYS A 132 -19.20 4.62 0.38
N LYS A 133 -18.15 4.60 1.22
CA LYS A 133 -18.32 4.35 2.65
C LYS A 133 -19.23 5.38 3.31
N GLU A 134 -19.10 6.64 2.90
CA GLU A 134 -19.88 7.77 3.42
C GLU A 134 -21.37 7.63 3.11
N ASP A 135 -21.73 6.97 2.00
CA ASP A 135 -23.12 6.76 1.60
C ASP A 135 -23.78 5.56 2.30
N CYS A 136 -22.96 4.63 2.83
CA CYS A 136 -23.43 3.33 3.33
C CYS A 136 -23.20 3.13 4.83
N LEU A 137 -22.30 3.85 5.44
CA LEU A 137 -21.85 3.66 6.81
C LEU A 137 -21.79 5.02 7.53
N ASP A 138 -22.43 5.08 8.68
CA ASP A 138 -22.22 6.18 9.63
C ASP A 138 -20.94 5.88 10.42
N LEU A 139 -19.82 6.45 9.96
CA LEU A 139 -18.51 6.26 10.57
C LEU A 139 -18.05 7.55 11.22
N PRO A 140 -17.36 7.47 12.37
CA PRO A 140 -16.75 8.63 13.01
C PRO A 140 -15.74 9.35 12.09
N GLU A 141 -15.39 10.57 12.46
CA GLU A 141 -14.43 11.37 11.68
C GLU A 141 -13.01 10.78 11.68
N LYS A 142 -12.30 11.05 10.61
CA LYS A 142 -10.86 10.82 10.51
C LYS A 142 -10.11 12.11 10.81
N ILE A 143 -9.24 12.08 11.80
CA ILE A 143 -8.38 13.19 12.19
C ILE A 143 -6.95 12.87 11.73
N TYR A 144 -6.29 13.80 11.07
CA TYR A 144 -4.92 13.61 10.60
C TYR A 144 -3.98 14.59 11.30
N GLU A 145 -2.97 14.05 11.96
CA GLU A 145 -1.95 14.79 12.68
C GLU A 145 -0.56 14.45 12.16
N ARG A 146 0.41 15.34 12.39
CA ARG A 146 1.79 15.14 12.03
C ARG A 146 2.70 15.60 13.16
N ARG A 147 3.55 14.69 13.64
CA ARG A 147 4.61 14.99 14.60
C ARG A 147 5.91 15.19 13.85
N ILE A 148 6.45 16.42 13.84
CA ILE A 148 7.66 16.79 13.13
C ILE A 148 8.81 16.83 14.13
N LEU A 149 9.82 16.00 13.88
CA LEU A 149 10.99 15.86 14.75
C LEU A 149 12.25 16.34 14.05
N GLU A 150 13.27 16.69 14.86
CA GLU A 150 14.62 16.92 14.39
C GLU A 150 15.45 15.63 14.56
N MET A 151 16.33 15.36 13.60
CA MET A 151 17.24 14.21 13.68
C MET A 151 18.31 14.42 14.74
N THR A 152 18.75 13.35 15.40
CA THR A 152 19.99 13.40 16.19
C THR A 152 21.18 13.62 15.28
N PRO A 153 22.33 14.13 15.80
CA PRO A 153 23.55 14.31 15.02
C PRO A 153 24.00 13.01 14.31
N GLU A 154 23.82 11.87 14.97
CA GLU A 154 24.16 10.56 14.43
C GLU A 154 23.29 10.20 13.22
N ILE A 155 21.96 10.29 13.35
CA ILE A 155 21.01 10.01 12.25
C ILE A 155 21.26 11.02 11.11
N MET A 156 21.48 12.29 11.43
CA MET A 156 21.74 13.33 10.42
C MET A 156 22.99 13.04 9.61
N THR A 157 24.07 12.60 10.27
CA THR A 157 25.33 12.25 9.59
C THR A 157 25.13 11.09 8.63
N GLN A 158 24.51 9.99 9.10
CA GLN A 158 24.20 8.83 8.25
C GLN A 158 23.29 9.21 7.08
N TYR A 159 22.27 10.04 7.34
CA TYR A 159 21.32 10.48 6.32
C TYR A 159 22.00 11.34 5.24
N LYS A 160 22.86 12.28 5.64
CA LYS A 160 23.63 13.13 4.70
C LYS A 160 24.57 12.29 3.84
N CYS A 161 25.37 11.39 4.43
CA CYS A 161 26.25 10.51 3.67
C CYS A 161 25.48 9.72 2.59
N MET A 162 24.40 9.07 2.96
CA MET A 162 23.59 8.30 2.02
C MET A 162 22.93 9.17 0.94
N LYS A 163 22.51 10.38 1.30
CA LYS A 163 21.93 11.36 0.38
C LYS A 163 22.95 11.85 -0.63
N ASP A 164 24.17 12.17 -0.19
CA ASP A 164 25.25 12.65 -1.02
C ASP A 164 25.73 11.55 -2.01
N GLU A 165 25.82 10.31 -1.55
CA GLU A 165 26.06 9.14 -2.42
C GLU A 165 24.99 9.01 -3.52
N LEU A 166 23.71 9.19 -3.16
CA LEU A 166 22.62 9.14 -4.12
C LEU A 166 22.75 10.25 -5.17
N TYR A 167 23.08 11.49 -4.76
CA TYR A 167 23.26 12.60 -5.69
C TYR A 167 24.51 12.44 -6.58
N ALA A 168 25.62 11.93 -6.04
CA ALA A 168 26.82 11.68 -6.80
C ALA A 168 26.58 10.67 -7.94
N GLU A 169 25.85 9.61 -7.65
CA GLU A 169 25.50 8.62 -8.68
C GLU A 169 24.51 9.18 -9.72
N ILE A 170 23.48 9.91 -9.30
CA ILE A 170 22.52 10.54 -10.23
C ILE A 170 23.25 11.55 -11.15
N GLY A 171 24.26 12.26 -10.63
CA GLY A 171 25.05 13.24 -11.40
C GLY A 171 26.00 12.61 -12.42
N ASN A 172 26.47 11.40 -12.18
CA ASN A 172 27.47 10.72 -13.00
C ASN A 172 26.88 9.77 -14.05
N ASP A 173 25.64 9.36 -13.92
CA ASP A 173 25.01 8.38 -14.80
C ASP A 173 23.57 8.75 -15.16
N GLU A 174 23.37 9.27 -16.37
CA GLU A 174 22.03 9.57 -16.92
C GLU A 174 21.17 8.29 -17.10
N ALA A 175 21.82 7.11 -17.13
CA ALA A 175 21.17 5.82 -17.30
C ALA A 175 20.74 5.16 -15.97
N LEU A 176 20.90 5.84 -14.81
CA LEU A 176 20.47 5.29 -13.52
C LEU A 176 19.01 4.87 -13.58
N THR A 177 18.78 3.58 -13.44
CA THR A 177 17.44 3.02 -13.50
C THR A 177 16.61 3.46 -12.29
N ALA A 178 15.32 3.67 -12.48
CA ALA A 178 14.38 4.01 -11.39
C ALA A 178 14.48 3.01 -10.22
N SER A 179 14.87 1.77 -10.48
CA SER A 179 15.07 0.72 -9.47
C SER A 179 16.20 1.04 -8.51
N ILE A 180 17.33 1.55 -8.99
CA ILE A 180 18.49 1.92 -8.13
C ILE A 180 18.11 3.11 -7.25
N VAL A 181 17.48 4.13 -7.83
CA VAL A 181 16.98 5.30 -7.09
C VAL A 181 16.02 4.88 -5.98
N LEU A 182 15.04 4.02 -6.28
CA LEU A 182 14.09 3.51 -5.28
C LEU A 182 14.77 2.72 -4.17
N THR A 183 15.79 1.92 -4.48
CA THR A 183 16.55 1.18 -3.46
C THR A 183 17.23 2.13 -2.48
N LYS A 184 17.86 3.19 -2.97
CA LYS A 184 18.53 4.18 -2.11
C LYS A 184 17.53 5.01 -1.30
N ILE A 185 16.39 5.33 -1.85
CA ILE A 185 15.29 5.98 -1.13
C ILE A 185 14.80 5.10 0.02
N ILE A 186 14.71 3.79 -0.18
CA ILE A 186 14.41 2.83 0.90
C ILE A 186 15.49 2.88 1.99
N ARG A 187 16.77 2.98 1.61
CA ARG A 187 17.87 3.12 2.56
C ARG A 187 17.78 4.41 3.38
N LEU A 188 17.47 5.53 2.74
CA LEU A 188 17.22 6.80 3.44
C LEU A 188 16.09 6.66 4.47
N GLN A 189 15.01 5.94 4.11
CA GLN A 189 13.91 5.70 5.05
C GLN A 189 14.29 4.72 6.18
N GLN A 190 15.17 3.74 5.92
CA GLN A 190 15.72 2.89 6.97
C GLN A 190 16.57 3.68 7.96
N ILE A 191 17.32 4.68 7.50
CA ILE A 191 18.09 5.57 8.37
C ILE A 191 17.13 6.44 9.22
N THR A 192 16.10 7.03 8.60
CA THR A 192 15.11 7.82 9.34
C THR A 192 14.22 6.98 10.26
N SER A 193 14.20 5.66 10.15
CA SER A 193 13.51 4.80 11.13
C SER A 193 14.19 4.83 12.50
N GLY A 194 15.49 5.11 12.55
CA GLY A 194 16.28 5.12 13.77
C GLY A 194 16.44 3.74 14.43
N ALA A 195 16.13 2.65 13.70
CA ALA A 195 16.16 1.31 14.28
C ALA A 195 17.57 0.80 14.63
N TYR A 196 18.60 1.47 14.14
CA TYR A 196 20.01 1.08 14.29
C TYR A 196 20.84 2.07 15.11
N VAL A 197 20.20 3.05 15.76
CA VAL A 197 20.88 4.03 16.62
C VAL A 197 20.41 3.88 18.05
N GLU A 198 21.26 4.28 18.99
CA GLU A 198 20.95 4.17 20.42
C GLU A 198 19.85 5.16 20.83
N LYS A 199 19.93 6.41 20.34
CA LYS A 199 18.95 7.45 20.63
C LYS A 199 18.03 7.66 19.44
N ASN A 200 16.76 7.24 19.59
CA ASN A 200 15.74 7.29 18.53
C ASN A 200 14.58 8.22 18.90
N PRO A 201 14.58 9.50 18.46
CA PRO A 201 13.50 10.44 18.74
C PRO A 201 12.11 9.99 18.27
N LYS A 202 12.01 9.20 17.19
CA LYS A 202 10.72 8.65 16.77
C LYS A 202 10.17 7.65 17.79
N LEU A 203 11.04 6.86 18.41
CA LEU A 203 10.64 5.91 19.44
C LEU A 203 10.20 6.65 20.71
N ASP A 204 10.91 7.71 21.08
CA ASP A 204 10.55 8.54 22.23
C ASP A 204 9.19 9.22 22.01
N GLU A 205 8.96 9.83 20.84
CA GLU A 205 7.68 10.43 20.48
C GLU A 205 6.54 9.37 20.45
N LEU A 206 6.81 8.17 19.93
CA LEU A 206 5.83 7.08 19.96
C LEU A 206 5.44 6.72 21.39
N VAL A 207 6.41 6.66 22.30
CA VAL A 207 6.14 6.40 23.73
C VAL A 207 5.31 7.51 24.33
N GLU A 208 5.59 8.78 24.05
CA GLU A 208 4.78 9.91 24.49
C GLU A 208 3.33 9.78 24.00
N ILE A 209 3.12 9.55 22.72
CA ILE A 209 1.77 9.32 22.14
C ILE A 209 1.04 8.16 22.86
N ILE A 210 1.74 7.05 23.11
CA ILE A 210 1.14 5.92 23.82
C ILE A 210 0.79 6.30 25.27
N GLN A 211 1.54 7.17 25.91
CA GLN A 211 1.34 7.57 27.30
C GLN A 211 0.36 8.74 27.47
N GLU A 212 0.11 9.56 26.44
CA GLU A 212 -0.83 10.70 26.49
C GLU A 212 -2.23 10.26 26.97
N ASP A 213 -2.72 9.12 26.51
CA ASP A 213 -4.02 8.59 26.92
C ASP A 213 -3.97 7.07 27.15
N THR A 214 -3.82 6.70 28.42
CA THR A 214 -3.71 5.29 28.83
C THR A 214 -4.99 4.49 28.65
N SER A 215 -6.12 5.13 28.42
CA SER A 215 -7.43 4.47 28.24
C SER A 215 -7.66 4.01 26.79
N ARG A 216 -6.82 4.45 25.84
CA ARG A 216 -6.97 4.13 24.41
C ARG A 216 -6.01 3.07 23.95
N GLN A 217 -6.47 2.26 23.01
CA GLN A 217 -5.63 1.32 22.29
C GLN A 217 -5.01 2.00 21.08
N VAL A 218 -3.71 1.76 20.89
CA VAL A 218 -2.89 2.38 19.85
C VAL A 218 -2.48 1.34 18.81
N ILE A 219 -2.63 1.67 17.54
CA ILE A 219 -2.15 0.88 16.41
C ILE A 219 -0.90 1.55 15.87
N VAL A 220 0.19 0.82 15.77
CA VAL A 220 1.46 1.31 15.22
C VAL A 220 1.78 0.58 13.93
N TRP A 221 1.83 1.32 12.85
CA TRP A 221 2.22 0.79 11.56
C TRP A 221 3.69 1.05 11.27
N CYS A 222 4.42 -0.01 10.98
CA CYS A 222 5.82 0.02 10.58
C CYS A 222 6.00 -0.52 9.18
N ARG A 223 7.00 -0.04 8.49
CA ARG A 223 7.43 -0.59 7.20
C ARG A 223 8.47 -1.68 7.38
N PHE A 224 9.38 -1.53 8.33
CA PHE A 224 10.55 -2.38 8.50
C PHE A 224 10.43 -3.27 9.75
N ILE A 225 10.83 -4.54 9.62
CA ILE A 225 10.87 -5.48 10.75
C ILE A 225 11.82 -5.01 11.86
N PRO A 226 13.02 -4.44 11.58
CA PRO A 226 13.88 -3.90 12.63
C PRO A 226 13.19 -2.85 13.50
N SER A 227 12.36 -1.97 12.92
CA SER A 227 11.59 -0.98 13.69
C SER A 227 10.57 -1.66 14.61
N ILE A 228 9.90 -2.70 14.12
CA ILE A 228 8.98 -3.49 14.94
C ILE A 228 9.72 -4.05 16.17
N LYS A 229 10.89 -4.66 15.97
CA LYS A 229 11.68 -5.25 17.06
C LYS A 229 12.14 -4.22 18.11
N VAL A 230 12.52 -3.02 17.66
CA VAL A 230 12.89 -1.92 18.56
C VAL A 230 11.68 -1.47 19.39
N ILE A 231 10.52 -1.35 18.77
CA ILE A 231 9.28 -0.97 19.47
C ILE A 231 8.86 -2.08 20.44
N GLU A 232 8.90 -3.36 20.05
CA GLU A 232 8.61 -4.49 20.94
C GLU A 232 9.48 -4.47 22.19
N LYS A 233 10.79 -4.30 22.02
CA LYS A 233 11.74 -4.18 23.13
C LYS A 233 11.35 -3.04 24.07
N LYS A 234 10.99 -1.87 23.51
CA LYS A 234 10.57 -0.72 24.30
C LYS A 234 9.26 -0.96 25.05
N MET A 235 8.28 -1.64 24.45
CA MET A 235 7.04 -2.01 25.13
C MET A 235 7.30 -2.99 26.30
N GLN A 236 8.23 -3.92 26.11
CA GLN A 236 8.67 -4.85 27.19
C GLN A 236 9.31 -4.08 28.34
N GLU A 237 10.24 -3.16 28.06
CA GLU A 237 10.91 -2.32 29.07
C GLU A 237 9.90 -1.50 29.88
N LEU A 238 8.82 -1.03 29.25
CA LEU A 238 7.76 -0.24 29.87
C LEU A 238 6.64 -1.08 30.47
N ASN A 239 6.70 -2.42 30.40
CA ASN A 239 5.65 -3.35 30.82
C ASN A 239 4.28 -3.06 30.16
N ILE A 240 4.28 -2.57 28.91
CA ILE A 240 3.08 -2.33 28.12
C ILE A 240 2.74 -3.61 27.34
N GLN A 241 1.51 -4.14 27.53
CA GLN A 241 1.05 -5.31 26.79
C GLN A 241 0.80 -4.95 25.32
N TYR A 242 1.33 -5.77 24.41
CA TYR A 242 1.20 -5.53 22.97
C TYR A 242 0.88 -6.81 22.19
N SER A 243 0.32 -6.62 21.01
CA SER A 243 0.16 -7.62 19.96
C SER A 243 1.04 -7.23 18.77
N VAL A 244 1.57 -8.22 18.06
CA VAL A 244 2.46 -7.99 16.91
C VAL A 244 2.00 -8.74 15.68
N LEU A 245 2.14 -8.11 14.48
CA LEU A 245 1.77 -8.73 13.21
C LEU A 245 2.78 -8.39 12.11
N HIS A 246 3.56 -9.37 11.70
CA HIS A 246 4.43 -9.31 10.52
C HIS A 246 4.55 -10.69 9.85
N GLY A 247 5.34 -10.78 8.78
CA GLY A 247 5.41 -11.99 7.95
C GLY A 247 5.81 -13.26 8.66
N GLU A 248 6.59 -13.16 9.74
CA GLU A 248 7.15 -14.29 10.51
C GLU A 248 6.24 -14.74 11.66
N ILE A 249 5.09 -14.10 11.88
CA ILE A 249 4.15 -14.46 12.95
C ILE A 249 3.18 -15.53 12.46
N ASP A 250 3.22 -16.70 13.12
CA ASP A 250 2.35 -17.84 12.81
C ASP A 250 0.92 -17.64 13.34
N ASP A 251 0.77 -17.26 14.63
CA ASP A 251 -0.53 -17.03 15.25
C ASP A 251 -1.05 -15.61 15.02
N ARG A 252 -1.31 -15.28 13.76
CA ARG A 252 -1.82 -13.96 13.37
C ARG A 252 -3.20 -13.66 13.94
N GLN A 253 -4.08 -14.65 13.95
CA GLN A 253 -5.44 -14.47 14.43
C GLN A 253 -5.49 -14.29 15.95
N GLY A 254 -4.67 -14.99 16.71
CA GLY A 254 -4.53 -14.82 18.14
C GLY A 254 -4.06 -13.42 18.50
N GLN A 255 -3.07 -12.86 17.80
CA GLN A 255 -2.61 -11.49 18.02
C GLN A 255 -3.73 -10.46 17.80
N ILE A 256 -4.51 -10.62 16.73
CA ILE A 256 -5.65 -9.75 16.43
C ILE A 256 -6.73 -9.86 17.53
N ASN A 257 -7.07 -11.08 17.91
CA ASN A 257 -8.11 -11.34 18.91
C ASN A 257 -7.75 -10.73 20.27
N ARG A 258 -6.51 -10.88 20.71
CA ARG A 258 -6.00 -10.28 21.95
C ARG A 258 -6.14 -8.75 21.94
N PHE A 259 -5.79 -8.11 20.83
CA PHE A 259 -5.94 -6.67 20.70
C PHE A 259 -7.42 -6.26 20.68
N GLN A 260 -8.27 -6.96 19.95
CA GLN A 260 -9.71 -6.68 19.88
C GLN A 260 -10.42 -6.91 21.21
N ALA A 261 -9.96 -7.88 22.01
CA ALA A 261 -10.48 -8.15 23.35
C ALA A 261 -10.00 -7.13 24.41
N GLY A 262 -9.08 -6.23 24.07
CA GLY A 262 -8.49 -5.27 25.02
C GLY A 262 -7.40 -5.86 25.93
N GLU A 263 -6.96 -7.10 25.68
CA GLU A 263 -5.89 -7.75 26.45
C GLU A 263 -4.52 -7.09 26.19
N THR A 264 -4.37 -6.48 25.02
CA THR A 264 -3.18 -5.73 24.66
C THR A 264 -3.53 -4.29 24.29
N ARG A 265 -2.69 -3.37 24.74
CA ARG A 265 -2.93 -1.94 24.53
C ARG A 265 -2.36 -1.42 23.23
N VAL A 266 -1.27 -2.00 22.75
CA VAL A 266 -0.58 -1.60 21.53
C VAL A 266 -0.64 -2.73 20.52
N PHE A 267 -1.01 -2.41 19.29
CA PHE A 267 -0.89 -3.31 18.14
C PHE A 267 0.23 -2.81 17.24
N ILE A 268 1.26 -3.60 17.03
CA ILE A 268 2.41 -3.26 16.19
C ILE A 268 2.32 -4.10 14.92
N GLY A 269 2.13 -3.45 13.77
CA GLY A 269 1.92 -4.15 12.51
C GLY A 269 2.84 -3.69 11.40
N GLN A 270 3.25 -4.64 10.55
CA GLN A 270 3.89 -4.30 9.29
C GLN A 270 2.81 -3.91 8.27
N ILE A 271 2.90 -2.72 7.67
CA ILE A 271 1.87 -2.18 6.75
C ILE A 271 1.52 -3.18 5.64
N GLN A 272 2.50 -3.79 5.00
CA GLN A 272 2.30 -4.75 3.91
C GLN A 272 1.57 -6.03 4.35
N THR A 273 1.78 -6.47 5.59
CA THR A 273 1.12 -7.67 6.14
C THR A 273 -0.28 -7.34 6.67
N GLY A 274 -0.49 -6.14 7.18
CA GLY A 274 -1.79 -5.63 7.63
C GLY A 274 -2.81 -5.42 6.52
N GLY A 275 -2.39 -5.46 5.25
CA GLY A 275 -3.27 -5.38 4.07
C GLY A 275 -4.25 -6.55 3.93
N VAL A 276 -4.04 -7.69 4.62
CA VAL A 276 -4.83 -8.90 4.44
C VAL A 276 -5.86 -9.07 5.58
N GLY A 277 -7.10 -8.64 5.34
CA GLY A 277 -8.28 -9.08 6.10
C GLY A 277 -8.36 -8.74 7.61
N VAL A 278 -7.40 -8.03 8.17
CA VAL A 278 -7.31 -7.71 9.60
C VAL A 278 -8.39 -6.70 10.01
N ASN A 279 -9.13 -6.98 11.07
CA ASN A 279 -10.06 -6.04 11.68
C ASN A 279 -9.53 -5.63 13.06
N ILE A 280 -9.19 -4.35 13.26
CA ILE A 280 -8.58 -3.81 14.47
C ILE A 280 -9.29 -2.52 14.94
N THR A 281 -10.61 -2.55 14.93
CA THR A 281 -11.47 -1.41 15.33
C THR A 281 -11.43 -1.06 16.81
N ALA A 282 -10.81 -1.89 17.65
CA ALA A 282 -10.60 -1.57 19.06
C ALA A 282 -9.65 -0.36 19.23
N GLY A 283 -8.68 -0.19 18.34
CA GLY A 283 -7.80 0.98 18.32
C GLY A 283 -8.41 2.16 17.57
N ASN A 284 -8.22 3.35 18.10
CA ASN A 284 -8.66 4.59 17.46
C ASN A 284 -7.55 5.67 17.38
N ILE A 285 -6.35 5.35 17.87
CA ILE A 285 -5.12 6.10 17.59
C ILE A 285 -4.27 5.23 16.69
N VAL A 286 -3.92 5.74 15.52
CA VAL A 286 -3.13 5.02 14.50
C VAL A 286 -1.87 5.81 14.22
N VAL A 287 -0.73 5.26 14.59
CA VAL A 287 0.58 5.90 14.42
C VAL A 287 1.31 5.26 13.25
N TYR A 288 1.76 6.05 12.31
CA TYR A 288 2.67 5.64 11.25
C TYR A 288 4.10 5.97 11.67
N PHE A 289 4.81 4.97 12.16
CA PHE A 289 6.21 5.09 12.55
C PHE A 289 7.09 5.27 11.31
N GLU A 290 6.78 4.53 10.24
CA GLU A 290 7.22 4.82 8.87
C GLU A 290 6.05 4.65 7.92
N ASN A 291 6.01 5.48 6.87
CA ASN A 291 5.03 5.34 5.80
C ASN A 291 5.48 4.37 4.70
N THR A 292 4.51 3.81 4.01
CA THR A 292 4.74 3.04 2.78
C THR A 292 4.87 3.97 1.58
N PHE A 293 5.50 3.49 0.50
CA PHE A 293 5.49 4.18 -0.80
C PHE A 293 4.24 3.87 -1.64
N SER A 294 3.32 3.08 -1.11
CA SER A 294 2.07 2.69 -1.75
C SER A 294 0.90 3.41 -1.10
N LEU A 295 0.25 4.30 -1.85
CA LEU A 295 -0.99 4.92 -1.41
C LEU A 295 -2.07 3.87 -1.12
N GLU A 296 -2.09 2.79 -1.91
CA GLU A 296 -3.02 1.67 -1.73
C GLU A 296 -2.83 1.01 -0.35
N ASP A 297 -1.58 0.66 0.02
CA ASP A 297 -1.27 0.06 1.32
C ASP A 297 -1.62 1.02 2.47
N ARG A 298 -1.38 2.33 2.30
CA ARG A 298 -1.74 3.35 3.27
C ARG A 298 -3.26 3.38 3.48
N LEU A 299 -4.06 3.49 2.42
CA LEU A 299 -5.52 3.53 2.49
C LEU A 299 -6.10 2.21 3.04
N GLN A 300 -5.51 1.07 2.70
CA GLN A 300 -5.91 -0.22 3.26
C GLN A 300 -5.61 -0.29 4.75
N SER A 301 -4.44 0.15 5.22
CA SER A 301 -4.10 0.16 6.65
C SER A 301 -4.99 1.11 7.45
N GLU A 302 -5.34 2.28 6.92
CA GLU A 302 -6.34 3.17 7.53
C GLU A 302 -7.70 2.49 7.67
N ALA A 303 -8.13 1.76 6.64
CA ALA A 303 -9.41 1.08 6.64
C ALA A 303 -9.49 -0.10 7.62
N ARG A 304 -8.40 -0.49 8.29
CA ARG A 304 -8.42 -1.52 9.33
C ARG A 304 -8.98 -1.01 10.66
N ALA A 305 -8.73 0.25 10.99
CA ALA A 305 -9.26 0.92 12.16
C ALA A 305 -10.58 1.63 11.86
N HIS A 306 -10.71 2.28 10.68
CA HIS A 306 -11.88 3.03 10.27
C HIS A 306 -12.80 2.20 9.38
N ARG A 307 -13.60 1.35 10.00
CA ARG A 307 -14.59 0.49 9.34
C ARG A 307 -15.80 0.22 10.27
N TYR A 308 -16.77 -0.51 9.76
CA TYR A 308 -17.94 -0.91 10.53
C TYR A 308 -17.56 -1.48 11.90
N GLY A 309 -18.18 -0.95 12.94
CA GLY A 309 -17.88 -1.25 14.35
C GLY A 309 -17.02 -0.22 15.07
N GLN A 310 -16.39 0.72 14.36
CA GLN A 310 -15.70 1.86 14.97
C GLN A 310 -16.71 2.89 15.49
N ARG A 311 -16.57 3.30 16.76
CA ARG A 311 -17.47 4.24 17.42
C ARG A 311 -16.80 5.54 17.83
N ARG A 312 -15.48 5.65 17.69
CA ARG A 312 -14.69 6.83 18.09
C ARG A 312 -14.00 7.41 16.86
N ASN A 313 -13.79 8.73 16.88
CA ASN A 313 -12.94 9.37 15.88
C ASN A 313 -11.59 8.69 15.82
N VAL A 314 -11.11 8.42 14.63
CA VAL A 314 -9.82 7.76 14.41
C VAL A 314 -8.78 8.82 14.08
N THR A 315 -7.79 8.96 14.97
CA THR A 315 -6.67 9.86 14.78
C THR A 315 -5.51 9.12 14.13
N TYR A 316 -5.08 9.62 12.98
CA TYR A 316 -3.90 9.14 12.25
C TYR A 316 -2.74 10.09 12.47
N ILE A 317 -1.67 9.60 13.08
CA ILE A 317 -0.49 10.39 13.45
C ILE A 317 0.70 9.91 12.61
N ASP A 318 1.29 10.79 11.84
CA ASP A 318 2.50 10.52 11.08
C ASP A 318 3.72 11.10 11.80
N ILE A 319 4.70 10.26 12.18
CA ILE A 319 5.95 10.70 12.79
C ILE A 319 7.00 10.88 11.69
N VAL A 320 7.48 12.10 11.49
CA VAL A 320 8.37 12.45 10.39
C VAL A 320 9.55 13.32 10.84
N TYR A 321 10.72 13.12 10.26
CA TYR A 321 11.82 14.04 10.42
C TYR A 321 11.76 15.18 9.42
N LYS A 322 11.98 16.41 9.90
CA LYS A 322 12.03 17.62 9.09
C LYS A 322 13.12 17.55 8.02
N GLY A 323 12.78 17.97 6.79
CA GLY A 323 13.73 18.06 5.68
C GLY A 323 14.23 16.70 5.16
N THR A 324 13.52 15.61 5.42
CA THR A 324 13.90 14.26 5.01
C THR A 324 12.92 13.63 4.03
N ILE A 325 13.26 12.42 3.60
CA ILE A 325 12.40 11.58 2.77
C ILE A 325 11.02 11.33 3.40
N ASP A 326 10.91 11.32 4.73
CA ASP A 326 9.64 11.11 5.43
C ASP A 326 8.62 12.20 5.06
N MET A 327 9.08 13.47 4.98
CA MET A 327 8.23 14.59 4.58
C MET A 327 7.76 14.46 3.14
N ILE A 328 8.65 14.05 2.23
CA ILE A 328 8.32 13.87 0.81
C ILE A 328 7.25 12.76 0.66
N VAL A 329 7.43 11.66 1.37
CA VAL A 329 6.47 10.54 1.36
C VAL A 329 5.14 10.97 1.95
N TYR A 330 5.15 11.67 3.09
CA TYR A 330 3.94 12.18 3.73
C TYR A 330 3.15 13.12 2.79
N GLU A 331 3.81 14.11 2.19
CA GLU A 331 3.14 15.06 1.30
C GLU A 331 2.60 14.39 0.03
N ALA A 332 3.30 13.43 -0.54
CA ALA A 332 2.83 12.67 -1.70
C ALA A 332 1.60 11.81 -1.37
N ILE A 333 1.57 11.17 -0.20
CA ILE A 333 0.39 10.42 0.28
C ILE A 333 -0.79 11.37 0.50
N LYS A 334 -0.57 12.50 1.20
CA LYS A 334 -1.59 13.51 1.47
C LYS A 334 -2.22 14.03 0.19
N ASN A 335 -1.41 14.30 -0.82
CA ASN A 335 -1.85 14.82 -2.11
C ASN A 335 -2.31 13.72 -3.08
N LYS A 336 -2.35 12.46 -2.67
CA LYS A 336 -2.70 11.29 -3.49
C LYS A 336 -1.87 11.21 -4.79
N GLN A 337 -0.62 11.61 -4.72
CA GLN A 337 0.31 11.61 -5.86
C GLN A 337 0.94 10.24 -6.07
N ASP A 338 1.40 9.98 -7.30
CA ASP A 338 2.24 8.82 -7.60
C ASP A 338 3.61 9.00 -6.92
N LEU A 339 3.77 8.33 -5.80
CA LEU A 339 4.98 8.40 -4.96
C LEU A 339 6.25 8.04 -5.72
N ALA A 340 6.20 7.02 -6.58
CA ALA A 340 7.38 6.60 -7.32
C ALA A 340 7.86 7.70 -8.28
N LYS A 341 6.92 8.36 -8.97
CA LYS A 341 7.25 9.52 -9.85
C LYS A 341 7.71 10.71 -9.05
N THR A 342 7.01 11.05 -7.95
CA THR A 342 7.35 12.18 -7.08
C THR A 342 8.76 12.02 -6.52
N LEU A 343 9.10 10.85 -6.00
CA LEU A 343 10.41 10.57 -5.44
C LEU A 343 11.52 10.67 -6.50
N VAL A 344 11.33 10.03 -7.65
CA VAL A 344 12.32 10.10 -8.75
C VAL A 344 12.50 11.53 -9.24
N SER A 345 11.42 12.33 -9.35
CA SER A 345 11.51 13.73 -9.77
C SER A 345 12.20 14.62 -8.74
N CYS A 346 11.91 14.44 -7.45
CA CYS A 346 12.58 15.19 -6.37
C CYS A 346 14.10 14.99 -6.37
N PHE A 347 14.56 13.76 -6.61
CA PHE A 347 16.00 13.46 -6.61
C PHE A 347 16.69 13.75 -7.96
N LYS A 348 15.97 13.66 -9.09
CA LYS A 348 16.53 14.04 -10.42
C LYS A 348 16.43 15.55 -10.69
N GLY A 349 15.48 16.26 -10.07
CA GLY A 349 15.27 17.70 -10.24
C GLY A 349 16.05 18.58 -9.29
N ALA A 350 16.66 18.03 -8.27
CA ALA A 350 17.48 18.79 -7.30
C ALA A 350 18.90 19.06 -7.82
N LYS A 351 18.98 19.67 -9.03
CA LYS A 351 20.05 20.60 -9.37
C LYS A 351 19.57 21.98 -8.92
N LEU A 352 19.52 22.20 -7.61
CA LEU A 352 19.41 23.52 -6.99
C LEU A 352 20.41 23.59 -5.85
#